data_6e318c7492044c49694703a138f75cfa
#
_entry.id   6e318c7492044c49694703a138f75cfa
#
_cell.length_a   1.000
_cell.length_b   1.000
_cell.length_c   1.000
_cell.angle_alpha   90.00
_cell.angle_beta   90.00
_cell.angle_gamma   90.00
#
_symmetry.space_group_name_H-M   'P 1'
#
loop_
_entity.id
_entity.type
_entity.pdbx_description
1 polymer ?
#
loop_
_entity_poly.entity_id
_entity_poly.type
_entity_poly.pdbx_seq_one_letter_code
_entity_poly.pdbx_strand_id
1 'polypeptide(L)'
;VDAKNRKWAELQVLETLVSGIETALKNSNLAVPLLQNVFPLEKIPKLSEISLDKELSEEEYKKELKNLQSKLSELHNKLYRRKIPVVIAYEGWDAAGKGGNIKRIAGALDPRGYEVHPIASPEPHEKARHYLWRFWTRLPKTGHIAIFDRTWYGRVMVERLEGFCSENDWMLSLIHISEPTRLALIS
;
A
#
# COMPACT_ATOMS: atom_id res chain seq x y z
N VAL A 1 5.04 -28.52 -19.07
CA VAL A 1 6.41 -29.04 -19.36
C VAL A 1 6.52 -30.48 -18.85
N ASP A 2 6.86 -31.42 -19.70
CA ASP A 2 7.11 -32.80 -19.28
C ASP A 2 8.51 -32.89 -18.64
N ALA A 3 8.56 -33.14 -17.33
CA ALA A 3 9.78 -33.17 -16.55
C ALA A 3 10.48 -34.53 -16.49
N LYS A 4 9.98 -35.56 -17.20
CA LYS A 4 10.61 -36.91 -17.24
C LYS A 4 12.01 -36.91 -17.82
N ASN A 5 12.27 -36.01 -18.79
CA ASN A 5 13.60 -35.80 -19.33
C ASN A 5 14.07 -34.38 -19.00
N ARG A 6 15.05 -34.26 -18.09
CA ARG A 6 15.56 -32.98 -17.60
C ARG A 6 16.03 -32.06 -18.74
N LYS A 7 16.83 -32.59 -19.71
CA LYS A 7 17.34 -31.78 -20.82
C LYS A 7 16.20 -31.27 -21.71
N TRP A 8 15.20 -32.09 -21.94
CA TRP A 8 14.01 -31.72 -22.69
C TRP A 8 13.19 -30.63 -21.95
N ALA A 9 13.00 -30.80 -20.67
CA ALA A 9 12.29 -29.81 -19.84
C ALA A 9 13.02 -28.46 -19.84
N GLU A 10 14.34 -28.44 -19.73
CA GLU A 10 15.16 -27.22 -19.79
C GLU A 10 15.01 -26.54 -21.17
N LEU A 11 15.04 -27.27 -22.27
CA LEU A 11 14.80 -26.70 -23.62
C LEU A 11 13.39 -26.11 -23.74
N GLN A 12 12.36 -26.82 -23.30
CA GLN A 12 10.98 -26.33 -23.37
C GLN A 12 10.79 -25.03 -22.55
N VAL A 13 11.40 -24.93 -21.39
CA VAL A 13 11.36 -23.72 -20.58
C VAL A 13 12.02 -22.54 -21.31
N LEU A 14 13.20 -22.76 -21.88
CA LEU A 14 13.91 -21.73 -22.64
C LEU A 14 13.14 -21.31 -23.90
N GLU A 15 12.59 -22.24 -24.68
CA GLU A 15 11.77 -21.95 -25.86
C GLU A 15 10.52 -21.13 -25.47
N THR A 16 9.85 -21.49 -24.37
CA THR A 16 8.69 -20.78 -23.89
C THR A 16 9.05 -19.35 -23.46
N LEU A 17 10.18 -19.18 -22.78
CA LEU A 17 10.67 -17.85 -22.36
C LEU A 17 11.05 -16.99 -23.57
N VAL A 18 11.80 -17.52 -24.53
CA VAL A 18 12.18 -16.79 -25.75
C VAL A 18 10.94 -16.38 -26.53
N SER A 19 10.01 -17.29 -26.78
CA SER A 19 8.75 -17.00 -27.48
C SER A 19 7.90 -15.98 -26.73
N GLY A 20 7.84 -16.08 -25.40
CA GLY A 20 7.13 -15.12 -24.55
C GLY A 20 7.72 -13.71 -24.64
N ILE A 21 9.05 -13.60 -24.57
CA ILE A 21 9.77 -12.32 -24.70
C ILE A 21 9.59 -11.73 -26.10
N GLU A 22 9.76 -12.52 -27.16
CA GLU A 22 9.55 -12.06 -28.53
C GLU A 22 8.11 -11.57 -28.76
N THR A 23 7.13 -12.26 -28.21
CA THR A 23 5.72 -11.87 -28.28
C THR A 23 5.48 -10.56 -27.53
N ALA A 24 6.05 -10.40 -26.34
CA ALA A 24 5.96 -9.18 -25.55
C ALA A 24 6.61 -7.99 -26.28
N LEU A 25 7.78 -8.18 -26.89
CA LEU A 25 8.47 -7.14 -27.67
C LEU A 25 7.69 -6.74 -28.93
N LYS A 26 7.06 -7.70 -29.62
CA LYS A 26 6.19 -7.42 -30.79
C LYS A 26 4.91 -6.67 -30.37
N ASN A 27 4.41 -6.95 -29.18
CA ASN A 27 3.17 -6.36 -28.63
C ASN A 27 3.43 -5.15 -27.75
N SER A 28 4.65 -4.62 -27.68
CA SER A 28 5.02 -3.45 -26.86
C SER A 28 4.22 -2.17 -27.15
N ASN A 29 3.47 -2.14 -28.26
CA ASN A 29 2.54 -1.07 -28.61
C ASN A 29 1.08 -1.31 -28.18
N LEU A 30 0.79 -2.45 -27.54
CA LEU A 30 -0.51 -2.64 -26.90
C LEU A 30 -0.56 -1.72 -25.69
N ALA A 31 -1.27 -0.59 -25.85
CA ALA A 31 -1.64 0.25 -24.72
C ALA A 31 -2.27 -0.66 -23.67
N VAL A 32 -1.57 -0.86 -22.55
CA VAL A 32 -2.18 -1.47 -21.37
C VAL A 32 -3.45 -0.66 -21.13
N PRO A 33 -4.64 -1.29 -21.13
CA PRO A 33 -5.84 -0.54 -20.85
C PRO A 33 -5.63 0.10 -19.48
N LEU A 34 -5.43 1.42 -19.48
CA LEU A 34 -5.44 2.21 -18.26
C LEU A 34 -6.74 1.83 -17.59
N LEU A 35 -6.66 1.20 -16.43
CA LEU A 35 -7.80 1.05 -15.54
C LEU A 35 -8.27 2.46 -15.24
N GLN A 36 -9.18 2.95 -16.08
CA GLN A 36 -9.80 4.28 -15.94
C GLN A 36 -10.82 4.28 -14.79
N ASN A 37 -10.47 3.69 -13.67
CA ASN A 37 -11.08 4.07 -12.40
C ASN A 37 -10.38 5.35 -11.93
N VAL A 38 -10.55 6.41 -12.71
CA VAL A 38 -10.24 7.76 -12.22
C VAL A 38 -11.28 8.05 -11.15
N PHE A 39 -10.94 7.70 -9.91
CA PHE A 39 -11.68 8.24 -8.78
C PHE A 39 -11.50 9.76 -8.85
N PRO A 40 -12.59 10.54 -8.91
CA PRO A 40 -12.46 11.98 -8.91
C PRO A 40 -11.68 12.37 -7.64
N LEU A 41 -10.59 13.14 -7.82
CA LEU A 41 -9.87 13.69 -6.69
C LEU A 41 -10.85 14.53 -5.88
N GLU A 42 -11.10 14.16 -4.63
CA GLU A 42 -11.85 15.00 -3.72
C GLU A 42 -11.10 16.32 -3.57
N LYS A 43 -11.85 17.44 -3.59
CA LYS A 43 -11.29 18.75 -3.30
C LYS A 43 -10.86 18.77 -1.84
N ILE A 44 -9.57 18.63 -1.60
CA ILE A 44 -9.00 18.74 -0.27
C ILE A 44 -9.00 20.24 0.10
N PRO A 45 -9.68 20.66 1.18
CA PRO A 45 -9.66 22.03 1.63
C PRO A 45 -8.24 22.44 2.03
N LYS A 46 -7.89 23.71 1.85
CA LYS A 46 -6.62 24.24 2.35
C LYS A 46 -6.61 24.18 3.88
N LEU A 47 -5.44 24.01 4.49
CA LEU A 47 -5.31 23.96 5.96
C LEU A 47 -5.91 25.18 6.65
N SER A 48 -5.86 26.36 6.01
CA SER A 48 -6.47 27.59 6.50
C SER A 48 -8.02 27.60 6.46
N GLU A 49 -8.63 26.68 5.73
CA GLU A 49 -10.08 26.57 5.58
C GLU A 49 -10.68 25.52 6.53
N ILE A 50 -9.82 24.79 7.27
CA ILE A 50 -10.24 23.75 8.21
C ILE A 50 -10.63 24.42 9.52
N SER A 51 -11.91 24.34 9.93
CA SER A 51 -12.33 24.76 11.25
C SER A 51 -11.76 23.82 12.32
N LEU A 52 -11.11 24.41 13.31
CA LEU A 52 -10.61 23.71 14.50
C LEU A 52 -11.65 23.67 15.64
N ASP A 53 -12.82 24.31 15.45
CA ASP A 53 -13.85 24.46 16.48
C ASP A 53 -14.87 23.30 16.50
N LYS A 54 -14.52 22.18 15.84
CA LYS A 54 -15.39 21.01 15.81
C LYS A 54 -15.17 20.19 17.06
N GLU A 55 -16.13 20.29 17.98
CA GLU A 55 -16.19 19.48 19.18
C GLU A 55 -17.35 18.49 19.10
N LEU A 56 -17.13 17.30 19.65
CA LEU A 56 -18.17 16.31 19.89
C LEU A 56 -18.28 16.08 21.39
N SER A 57 -19.50 15.94 21.89
CA SER A 57 -19.70 15.49 23.26
C SER A 57 -19.18 14.04 23.41
N GLU A 58 -18.78 13.68 24.62
CA GLU A 58 -18.26 12.33 24.90
C GLU A 58 -19.30 11.24 24.60
N GLU A 59 -20.58 11.53 24.82
CA GLU A 59 -21.68 10.60 24.55
C GLU A 59 -21.90 10.39 23.05
N GLU A 60 -21.92 11.48 22.28
CA GLU A 60 -22.01 11.42 20.81
C GLU A 60 -20.82 10.67 20.23
N TYR A 61 -19.61 10.98 20.70
CA TYR A 61 -18.40 10.29 20.27
C TYR A 61 -18.49 8.77 20.50
N LYS A 62 -18.87 8.34 21.70
CA LYS A 62 -18.99 6.91 22.04
C LYS A 62 -20.04 6.20 21.17
N LYS A 63 -21.17 6.87 20.93
CA LYS A 63 -22.26 6.35 20.10
C LYS A 63 -21.79 6.16 18.65
N GLU A 64 -21.21 7.22 18.06
CA GLU A 64 -20.73 7.17 16.68
C GLU A 64 -19.58 6.17 16.50
N LEU A 65 -18.63 6.12 17.43
CA LEU A 65 -17.54 5.16 17.41
C LEU A 65 -18.07 3.72 17.37
N LYS A 66 -19.05 3.38 18.21
CA LYS A 66 -19.67 2.06 18.26
C LYS A 66 -20.38 1.72 16.94
N ASN A 67 -21.11 2.67 16.36
CA ASN A 67 -21.77 2.51 15.08
C ASN A 67 -20.78 2.23 13.95
N LEU A 68 -19.71 3.03 13.86
CA LEU A 68 -18.67 2.88 12.85
C LEU A 68 -17.90 1.58 13.01
N GLN A 69 -17.60 1.16 14.24
CA GLN A 69 -16.96 -0.13 14.52
C GLN A 69 -17.82 -1.31 14.10
N SER A 70 -19.13 -1.27 14.36
CA SER A 70 -20.07 -2.30 13.90
C SER A 70 -20.10 -2.39 12.38
N LYS A 71 -20.19 -1.26 11.69
CA LYS A 71 -20.15 -1.18 10.23
C LYS A 71 -18.82 -1.68 9.67
N LEU A 72 -17.70 -1.35 10.31
CA LEU A 72 -16.37 -1.80 9.89
C LEU A 72 -16.25 -3.33 10.01
N SER A 73 -16.77 -3.93 11.06
CA SER A 73 -16.81 -5.39 11.23
C SER A 73 -17.62 -6.08 10.13
N GLU A 74 -18.77 -5.53 9.75
CA GLU A 74 -19.57 -6.04 8.63
C GLU A 74 -18.83 -5.94 7.30
N LEU A 75 -18.18 -4.78 7.05
CA LEU A 75 -17.40 -4.57 5.84
C LEU A 75 -16.19 -5.51 5.78
N HIS A 76 -15.51 -5.76 6.89
CA HIS A 76 -14.41 -6.72 6.97
C HIS A 76 -14.86 -8.13 6.53
N ASN A 77 -16.01 -8.60 7.01
CA ASN A 77 -16.59 -9.86 6.58
C ASN A 77 -16.92 -9.89 5.08
N LYS A 78 -17.36 -8.77 4.51
CA LYS A 78 -17.60 -8.65 3.07
C LYS A 78 -16.30 -8.69 2.26
N LEU A 79 -15.24 -7.99 2.72
CA LEU A 79 -13.92 -8.00 2.11
C LEU A 79 -13.33 -9.41 2.06
N TYR A 80 -13.39 -10.13 3.18
CA TYR A 80 -12.90 -11.50 3.27
C TYR A 80 -13.60 -12.42 2.25
N ARG A 81 -14.93 -12.39 2.20
CA ARG A 81 -15.71 -13.22 1.26
C ARG A 81 -15.49 -12.86 -0.21
N ARG A 82 -15.30 -11.57 -0.51
CA ARG A 82 -15.02 -11.06 -1.86
C ARG A 82 -13.54 -11.14 -2.25
N LYS A 83 -12.67 -11.59 -1.36
CA LYS A 83 -11.22 -11.68 -1.55
C LYS A 83 -10.58 -10.36 -1.95
N ILE A 84 -11.06 -9.24 -1.41
CA ILE A 84 -10.54 -7.90 -1.68
C ILE A 84 -9.48 -7.57 -0.64
N PRO A 85 -8.19 -7.41 -1.03
CA PRO A 85 -7.15 -6.96 -0.12
C PRO A 85 -7.29 -5.46 0.15
N VAL A 86 -6.97 -5.02 1.37
CA VAL A 86 -7.01 -3.60 1.75
C VAL A 86 -5.70 -3.22 2.42
N VAL A 87 -5.15 -2.07 2.06
CA VAL A 87 -4.01 -1.45 2.73
C VAL A 87 -4.47 -0.15 3.38
N ILE A 88 -4.21 -0.02 4.67
CA ILE A 88 -4.44 1.21 5.43
C ILE A 88 -3.09 1.79 5.80
N ALA A 89 -2.80 3.00 5.32
CA ALA A 89 -1.54 3.68 5.49
C ALA A 89 -1.71 4.85 6.48
N TYR A 90 -1.07 4.77 7.65
CA TYR A 90 -1.06 5.84 8.65
C TYR A 90 0.23 6.63 8.59
N GLU A 91 0.09 7.93 8.35
CA GLU A 91 1.17 8.90 8.48
C GLU A 91 0.71 10.07 9.36
N GLY A 92 1.65 10.77 9.95
CA GLY A 92 1.40 11.96 10.76
C GLY A 92 2.52 12.23 11.75
N TRP A 93 2.50 13.42 12.32
CA TRP A 93 3.47 13.88 13.31
C TRP A 93 3.49 12.97 14.55
N ASP A 94 4.54 13.08 15.35
CA ASP A 94 4.57 12.44 16.66
C ASP A 94 3.40 12.97 17.52
N ALA A 95 2.81 12.09 18.32
CA ALA A 95 1.61 12.35 19.13
C ALA A 95 0.34 12.75 18.34
N ALA A 96 0.31 12.64 17.00
CA ALA A 96 -0.88 12.93 16.18
C ALA A 96 -2.03 11.91 16.33
N GLY A 97 -1.92 10.94 17.24
CA GLY A 97 -2.98 9.99 17.54
C GLY A 97 -3.02 8.75 16.65
N LYS A 98 -1.99 8.49 15.82
CA LYS A 98 -1.92 7.30 14.94
C LYS A 98 -2.23 5.99 15.67
N GLY A 99 -1.49 5.68 16.72
CA GLY A 99 -1.68 4.46 17.49
C GLY A 99 -3.06 4.32 18.13
N GLY A 100 -3.66 5.45 18.57
CA GLY A 100 -5.02 5.49 19.09
C GLY A 100 -6.07 5.14 18.03
N ASN A 101 -5.89 5.63 16.79
CA ASN A 101 -6.75 5.30 15.65
C ASN A 101 -6.59 3.82 15.25
N ILE A 102 -5.36 3.34 15.09
CA ILE A 102 -5.06 1.94 14.78
C ILE A 102 -5.73 1.00 15.80
N LYS A 103 -5.62 1.30 17.09
CA LYS A 103 -6.26 0.53 18.16
C LYS A 103 -7.77 0.47 18.02
N ARG A 104 -8.43 1.58 17.66
CA ARG A 104 -9.90 1.64 17.47
C ARG A 104 -10.36 0.84 16.26
N ILE A 105 -9.60 0.88 15.16
CA ILE A 105 -9.88 0.09 13.97
C ILE A 105 -9.64 -1.40 14.26
N ALA A 106 -8.47 -1.75 14.79
CA ALA A 106 -8.12 -3.13 15.11
C ALA A 106 -9.12 -3.79 16.05
N GLY A 107 -9.66 -3.04 17.02
CA GLY A 107 -10.70 -3.52 17.94
C GLY A 107 -12.04 -3.88 17.29
N ALA A 108 -12.26 -3.48 16.05
CA ALA A 108 -13.47 -3.80 15.29
C ALA A 108 -13.26 -4.91 14.24
N LEU A 109 -12.03 -5.35 14.04
CA LEU A 109 -11.67 -6.34 13.03
C LEU A 109 -11.45 -7.74 13.64
N ASP A 110 -11.68 -8.79 12.85
CA ASP A 110 -11.30 -10.14 13.23
C ASP A 110 -9.77 -10.27 13.21
N PRO A 111 -9.10 -10.68 14.32
CA PRO A 111 -7.65 -10.80 14.39
C PRO A 111 -7.01 -11.68 13.31
N ARG A 112 -7.78 -12.62 12.75
CA ARG A 112 -7.30 -13.51 11.70
C ARG A 112 -7.26 -12.85 10.32
N GLY A 113 -7.92 -11.71 10.15
CA GLY A 113 -8.10 -11.04 8.87
C GLY A 113 -7.32 -9.74 8.73
N TYR A 114 -6.48 -9.35 9.69
CA TYR A 114 -5.63 -8.17 9.56
C TYR A 114 -4.27 -8.36 10.22
N GLU A 115 -3.31 -7.54 9.78
CA GLU A 115 -1.99 -7.41 10.40
C GLU A 115 -1.63 -5.94 10.56
N VAL A 116 -1.01 -5.59 11.69
CA VAL A 116 -0.47 -4.26 11.94
C VAL A 116 1.05 -4.31 11.79
N HIS A 117 1.57 -3.45 10.92
CA HIS A 117 3.01 -3.35 10.63
C HIS A 117 3.56 -2.02 11.17
N PRO A 118 4.15 -2.00 12.36
CA PRO A 118 4.90 -0.84 12.83
C PRO A 118 6.20 -0.72 12.03
N ILE A 119 6.40 0.42 11.37
CA ILE A 119 7.58 0.65 10.53
C ILE A 119 8.57 1.49 11.32
N ALA A 120 9.67 0.88 11.69
CA ALA A 120 10.82 1.52 12.34
C ALA A 120 11.95 1.81 11.32
N SER A 121 13.11 2.25 11.78
CA SER A 121 14.31 2.38 10.95
C SER A 121 14.63 1.08 10.22
N PRO A 122 15.05 1.13 8.94
CA PRO A 122 15.30 -0.08 8.17
C PRO A 122 16.50 -0.86 8.72
N GLU A 123 16.35 -2.17 8.80
CA GLU A 123 17.43 -3.08 9.19
C GLU A 123 18.48 -3.25 8.06
N PRO A 124 19.70 -3.77 8.38
CA PRO A 124 20.76 -3.91 7.36
C PRO A 124 20.33 -4.69 6.12
N HIS A 125 19.54 -5.76 6.28
CA HIS A 125 19.03 -6.55 5.15
C HIS A 125 17.96 -5.83 4.33
N GLU A 126 17.21 -4.90 4.93
CA GLU A 126 16.24 -4.04 4.25
C GLU A 126 16.97 -2.92 3.48
N LYS A 127 18.04 -2.35 4.06
CA LYS A 127 18.87 -1.32 3.42
C LYS A 127 19.59 -1.80 2.15
N ALA A 128 19.90 -3.11 2.08
CA ALA A 128 20.53 -3.73 0.91
C ALA A 128 19.56 -3.92 -0.28
N ARG A 129 18.30 -3.51 -0.14
CA ARG A 129 17.22 -3.69 -1.14
C ARG A 129 16.56 -2.38 -1.46
N HIS A 130 15.73 -2.39 -2.52
CA HIS A 130 14.90 -1.24 -2.85
C HIS A 130 14.05 -0.84 -1.62
N TYR A 131 13.93 0.45 -1.32
CA TYR A 131 13.27 0.94 -0.10
C TYR A 131 11.80 0.49 0.06
N LEU A 132 11.08 0.25 -1.06
CA LEU A 132 9.73 -0.28 -1.03
C LEU A 132 9.67 -1.79 -0.72
N TRP A 133 10.77 -2.52 -0.82
CA TRP A 133 10.78 -3.97 -0.60
C TRP A 133 10.21 -4.36 0.75
N ARG A 134 10.55 -3.64 1.81
CA ARG A 134 10.05 -3.87 3.17
C ARG A 134 8.54 -3.70 3.31
N PHE A 135 7.91 -2.93 2.42
CA PHE A 135 6.45 -2.75 2.36
C PHE A 135 5.82 -3.82 1.48
N TRP A 136 6.39 -4.12 0.32
CA TRP A 136 5.87 -5.13 -0.59
C TRP A 136 5.77 -6.52 0.06
N THR A 137 6.75 -6.88 0.88
CA THR A 137 6.76 -8.17 1.61
C THR A 137 5.69 -8.25 2.70
N ARG A 138 5.07 -7.12 3.05
CA ARG A 138 4.02 -7.00 4.07
C ARG A 138 2.65 -6.67 3.48
N LEU A 139 2.51 -6.73 2.16
CA LEU A 139 1.20 -6.53 1.52
C LEU A 139 0.24 -7.66 1.92
N PRO A 140 -1.06 -7.33 2.08
CA PRO A 140 -2.02 -8.29 2.60
C PRO A 140 -2.34 -9.39 1.59
N LYS A 141 -2.65 -10.56 2.10
CA LYS A 141 -3.29 -11.63 1.30
C LYS A 141 -4.67 -11.18 0.85
N THR A 142 -5.20 -11.84 -0.17
CA THR A 142 -6.56 -11.60 -0.65
C THR A 142 -7.59 -11.72 0.48
N GLY A 143 -8.44 -10.72 0.62
CA GLY A 143 -9.45 -10.67 1.68
C GLY A 143 -8.93 -10.26 3.06
N HIS A 144 -7.66 -9.85 3.18
CA HIS A 144 -7.05 -9.40 4.43
C HIS A 144 -6.73 -7.90 4.40
N ILE A 145 -6.48 -7.34 5.57
CA ILE A 145 -6.15 -5.93 5.75
C ILE A 145 -4.72 -5.83 6.30
N ALA A 146 -3.87 -5.04 5.65
CA ALA A 146 -2.58 -4.62 6.22
C ALA A 146 -2.69 -3.17 6.70
N ILE A 147 -2.33 -2.93 7.95
CA ILE A 147 -2.32 -1.60 8.57
C ILE A 147 -0.87 -1.20 8.79
N PHE A 148 -0.39 -0.20 8.07
CA PHE A 148 0.96 0.33 8.23
C PHE A 148 0.95 1.52 9.19
N ASP A 149 1.65 1.41 10.32
CA ASP A 149 1.97 2.53 11.20
C ASP A 149 3.31 3.11 10.77
N ARG A 150 3.28 4.23 10.08
CA ARG A 150 4.28 4.80 9.18
C ARG A 150 4.41 4.00 7.89
N THR A 151 4.70 4.70 6.81
CA THR A 151 4.62 4.13 5.47
C THR A 151 5.80 4.54 4.59
N TRP A 152 5.74 4.20 3.31
CA TRP A 152 6.69 4.66 2.31
C TRP A 152 6.70 6.18 2.10
N TYR A 153 5.63 6.89 2.47
CA TYR A 153 5.60 8.35 2.43
C TYR A 153 6.61 8.98 3.40
N GLY A 154 7.01 8.26 4.43
CA GLY A 154 8.06 8.68 5.38
C GLY A 154 9.37 9.06 4.71
N ARG A 155 9.70 8.46 3.54
CA ARG A 155 10.87 8.83 2.74
C ARG A 155 10.88 10.32 2.37
N VAL A 156 9.73 10.86 1.98
CA VAL A 156 9.60 12.26 1.56
C VAL A 156 9.26 13.17 2.75
N MET A 157 8.42 12.71 3.65
CA MET A 157 7.89 13.53 4.75
C MET A 157 8.81 13.61 5.96
N VAL A 158 9.66 12.59 6.18
CA VAL A 158 10.53 12.51 7.36
C VAL A 158 12.00 12.41 6.96
N GLU A 159 12.38 11.37 6.21
CA GLU A 159 13.78 11.09 5.91
C GLU A 159 14.47 12.22 5.13
N ARG A 160 13.72 12.88 4.23
CA ARG A 160 14.18 14.09 3.52
C ARG A 160 14.48 15.24 4.48
N LEU A 161 13.59 15.51 5.42
CA LEU A 161 13.71 16.64 6.34
C LEU A 161 14.82 16.41 7.38
N GLU A 162 14.94 15.18 7.86
CA GLU A 162 15.92 14.77 8.85
C GLU A 162 17.30 14.43 8.23
N GLY A 163 17.41 14.47 6.92
CA GLY A 163 18.67 14.15 6.23
C GLY A 163 19.07 12.67 6.25
N PHE A 164 18.09 11.76 6.43
CA PHE A 164 18.33 10.31 6.49
C PHE A 164 18.43 9.64 5.12
N CYS A 165 18.14 10.37 4.04
CA CYS A 165 18.30 9.88 2.68
C CYS A 165 18.91 10.99 1.77
N SER A 166 19.52 10.57 0.65
CA SER A 166 20.05 11.51 -0.34
C SER A 166 18.94 12.20 -1.12
N GLU A 167 19.29 13.31 -1.79
CA GLU A 167 18.35 14.03 -2.65
C GLU A 167 17.81 13.13 -3.78
N ASN A 168 18.67 12.35 -4.39
CA ASN A 168 18.28 11.39 -5.43
C ASN A 168 17.31 10.34 -4.92
N ASP A 169 17.48 9.85 -3.68
CA ASP A 169 16.63 8.81 -3.10
C ASP A 169 15.20 9.29 -2.89
N TRP A 170 15.00 10.50 -2.34
CA TRP A 170 13.64 10.99 -2.13
C TRP A 170 12.98 11.49 -3.42
N MET A 171 13.74 12.01 -4.39
CA MET A 171 13.23 12.37 -5.72
C MET A 171 12.71 11.13 -6.47
N LEU A 172 13.48 10.03 -6.49
CA LEU A 172 13.03 8.74 -7.02
C LEU A 172 11.77 8.23 -6.31
N SER A 173 11.70 8.43 -4.99
CA SER A 173 10.53 8.02 -4.21
C SER A 173 9.27 8.78 -4.60
N LEU A 174 9.36 10.07 -4.90
CA LEU A 174 8.23 10.85 -5.42
C LEU A 174 7.69 10.26 -6.72
N ILE A 175 8.56 9.90 -7.65
CA ILE A 175 8.15 9.27 -8.92
C ILE A 175 7.43 7.94 -8.66
N HIS A 176 8.00 7.09 -7.79
CA HIS A 176 7.43 5.77 -7.48
C HIS A 176 6.10 5.83 -6.71
N ILE A 177 5.91 6.85 -5.87
CA ILE A 177 4.74 6.99 -5.01
C ILE A 177 3.62 7.79 -5.70
N SER A 178 3.99 8.92 -6.31
CA SER A 178 3.01 9.87 -6.83
C SER A 178 2.63 9.63 -8.30
N GLU A 179 3.48 8.95 -9.07
CA GLU A 179 3.27 8.72 -10.50
C GLU A 179 3.51 7.26 -10.93
N PRO A 180 2.97 6.25 -10.22
CA PRO A 180 3.17 4.86 -10.60
C PRO A 180 2.66 4.53 -12.01
N THR A 181 1.72 5.32 -12.51
CA THR A 181 1.14 5.17 -13.87
C THR A 181 2.11 5.63 -14.96
N ARG A 182 2.97 6.61 -14.70
CA ARG A 182 3.97 7.08 -15.67
C ARG A 182 5.08 6.06 -15.90
N LEU A 183 5.49 5.34 -14.87
CA LEU A 183 6.50 4.28 -15.00
C LEU A 183 5.98 3.07 -15.77
N ALA A 184 4.70 2.76 -15.69
CA ALA A 184 4.07 1.72 -16.51
C ALA A 184 3.98 2.08 -18.00
N LEU A 185 4.15 3.35 -18.36
CA LEU A 185 4.18 3.82 -19.75
C LEU A 185 5.60 3.89 -20.36
N ILE A 186 6.64 3.72 -19.54
CA ILE A 186 8.05 3.81 -19.97
C ILE A 186 8.70 2.41 -20.00
N SER A 187 8.10 1.42 -19.39
CA SER A 187 8.51 0.01 -19.43
C SER A 187 7.66 -0.78 -20.40
#